data_44a7869552b05da80c0697a58f708121
#
_entry.id   44a7869552b05da80c0697a58f708121
#
_cell.length_a   1.000
_cell.length_b   1.000
_cell.length_c   1.000
_cell.angle_alpha   90.00
_cell.angle_beta   90.00
_cell.angle_gamma   90.00
#
_symmetry.space_group_name_H-M   'P 1'
#
loop_
_entity.id
_entity.type
_entity.pdbx_description
1 polymer ?
#
loop_
_entity_poly.entity_id
_entity_poly.type
_entity_poly.pdbx_seq_one_letter_code
_entity_poly.pdbx_strand_id
1 'polypeptide(L)'
;MLRIGRELLPFDAASHTIGVHNIATLTAQCAKEAGLPVDVPLVSAAALCHDIGKFGCRGADAKRIPYLHYYYTWQWLSGHGMEHIAHISANHSTWDLEFENLPVESLLLIYADFRVRGTREGGRETVRIYSLAEAYAMILS
;
A
#
# COMPACT_ATOMS: atom_id res chain seq x y z
N MET A 1 6.81 -11.86 -6.49
CA MET A 1 6.73 -10.42 -6.29
C MET A 1 7.84 -9.84 -5.42
N LEU A 2 8.01 -10.26 -4.16
CA LEU A 2 9.05 -9.73 -3.25
C LEU A 2 10.48 -9.85 -3.79
N ARG A 3 10.80 -10.96 -4.49
CA ARG A 3 12.10 -11.16 -5.13
C ARG A 3 12.33 -10.16 -6.25
N ILE A 4 11.34 -9.98 -7.12
CA ILE A 4 11.41 -9.02 -8.24
C ILE A 4 11.57 -7.59 -7.72
N GLY A 5 10.87 -7.23 -6.63
CA GLY A 5 10.98 -5.90 -6.02
C GLY A 5 12.38 -5.55 -5.57
N ARG A 6 13.11 -6.52 -5.00
CA ARG A 6 14.50 -6.31 -4.57
C ARG A 6 15.48 -6.12 -5.72
N GLU A 7 15.23 -6.77 -6.84
CA GLU A 7 16.13 -6.77 -8.00
C GLU A 7 15.92 -5.58 -8.94
N LEU A 8 14.68 -5.08 -9.05
CA LEU A 8 14.30 -4.13 -10.10
C LEU A 8 14.04 -2.70 -9.65
N LEU A 9 13.83 -2.47 -8.36
CA LEU A 9 13.52 -1.13 -7.85
C LEU A 9 14.70 -0.56 -7.05
N PRO A 10 14.98 0.74 -7.21
CA PRO A 10 16.06 1.42 -6.48
C PRO A 10 15.73 1.65 -4.99
N PHE A 11 14.56 1.23 -4.53
CA PHE A 11 14.08 1.33 -3.15
C PHE A 11 13.51 0.00 -2.68
N ASP A 12 13.49 -0.23 -1.36
CA ASP A 12 13.01 -1.48 -0.76
C ASP A 12 11.48 -1.58 -0.79
N ALA A 13 10.94 -2.00 -1.95
CA ALA A 13 9.53 -2.32 -2.06
C ALA A 13 9.14 -3.55 -1.22
N ALA A 14 10.06 -4.48 -0.98
CA ALA A 14 9.76 -5.72 -0.26
C ALA A 14 9.54 -5.48 1.24
N SER A 15 10.45 -4.78 1.91
CA SER A 15 10.34 -4.48 3.34
C SER A 15 9.17 -3.54 3.62
N HIS A 16 8.96 -2.53 2.77
CA HIS A 16 7.79 -1.66 2.86
C HIS A 16 6.49 -2.47 2.73
N THR A 17 6.35 -3.29 1.69
CA THR A 17 5.16 -4.12 1.46
C THR A 17 4.87 -5.06 2.62
N ILE A 18 5.89 -5.71 3.19
CA ILE A 18 5.72 -6.58 4.37
C ILE A 18 5.26 -5.76 5.58
N GLY A 19 5.85 -4.60 5.81
CA GLY A 19 5.46 -3.71 6.90
C GLY A 19 4.01 -3.25 6.77
N VAL A 20 3.61 -2.81 5.60
CA VAL A 20 2.21 -2.40 5.31
C VAL A 20 1.26 -3.57 5.49
N HIS A 21 1.59 -4.74 4.96
CA HIS A 21 0.78 -5.96 5.15
C HIS A 21 0.57 -6.28 6.63
N ASN A 22 1.63 -6.27 7.43
CA ASN A 22 1.53 -6.61 8.84
C ASN A 22 0.64 -5.61 9.62
N ILE A 23 0.84 -4.31 9.39
CA ILE A 23 0.03 -3.27 10.05
C ILE A 23 -1.42 -3.32 9.57
N ALA A 24 -1.66 -3.42 8.26
CA ALA A 24 -3.00 -3.47 7.70
C ALA A 24 -3.79 -4.69 8.21
N THR A 25 -3.17 -5.87 8.18
CA THR A 25 -3.81 -7.11 8.62
C THR A 25 -4.13 -7.09 10.11
N LEU A 26 -3.18 -6.65 10.95
CA LEU A 26 -3.41 -6.51 12.40
C LEU A 26 -4.54 -5.52 12.69
N THR A 27 -4.51 -4.36 12.04
CA THR A 27 -5.55 -3.33 12.24
C THR A 27 -6.92 -3.83 11.77
N ALA A 28 -6.98 -4.57 10.65
CA ALA A 28 -8.19 -5.19 10.14
C ALA A 28 -8.76 -6.24 11.11
N GLN A 29 -7.91 -7.05 11.71
CA GLN A 29 -8.32 -8.01 12.75
C GLN A 29 -8.91 -7.30 13.96
N CYS A 30 -8.24 -6.28 14.50
CA CYS A 30 -8.75 -5.49 15.60
C CYS A 30 -10.09 -4.80 15.26
N ALA A 31 -10.22 -4.26 14.06
CA ALA A 31 -11.46 -3.63 13.60
C ALA A 31 -12.61 -4.65 13.52
N LYS A 32 -12.35 -5.85 13.01
CA LYS A 32 -13.33 -6.94 12.96
C LYS A 32 -13.75 -7.40 14.35
N GLU A 33 -12.81 -7.56 15.28
CA GLU A 33 -13.08 -7.89 16.69
C GLU A 33 -13.92 -6.81 17.38
N ALA A 34 -13.74 -5.53 17.00
CA ALA A 34 -14.54 -4.41 17.45
C ALA A 34 -15.93 -4.33 16.79
N GLY A 35 -16.29 -5.27 15.92
CA GLY A 35 -17.62 -5.36 15.29
C GLY A 35 -17.75 -4.64 13.95
N LEU A 36 -16.67 -4.15 13.35
CA LEU A 36 -16.72 -3.57 12.01
C LEU A 36 -16.79 -4.66 10.93
N PRO A 37 -17.56 -4.47 9.85
CA PRO A 37 -17.69 -5.43 8.75
C PRO A 37 -16.45 -5.35 7.84
N VAL A 38 -15.34 -5.96 8.26
CA VAL A 38 -14.06 -5.96 7.52
C VAL A 38 -13.76 -7.34 6.95
N ASP A 39 -13.41 -7.38 5.68
CA ASP A 39 -12.84 -8.56 5.01
C ASP A 39 -11.31 -8.58 5.21
N VAL A 40 -10.87 -9.23 6.31
CA VAL A 40 -9.44 -9.33 6.67
C VAL A 40 -8.60 -10.01 5.59
N PRO A 41 -9.00 -11.12 4.97
CA PRO A 41 -8.30 -11.71 3.82
C PRO A 41 -8.11 -10.73 2.66
N LEU A 42 -9.12 -9.93 2.33
CA LEU A 42 -9.06 -8.93 1.28
C LEU A 42 -8.05 -7.82 1.60
N VAL A 43 -8.06 -7.30 2.84
CA VAL A 43 -7.06 -6.31 3.30
C VAL A 43 -5.65 -6.88 3.19
N SER A 44 -5.45 -8.12 3.64
CA SER A 44 -4.14 -8.80 3.58
C SER A 44 -3.64 -8.93 2.14
N ALA A 45 -4.48 -9.41 1.22
CA ALA A 45 -4.13 -9.56 -0.19
C ALA A 45 -3.84 -8.20 -0.86
N ALA A 46 -4.69 -7.21 -0.61
CA ALA A 46 -4.53 -5.87 -1.15
C ALA A 46 -3.24 -5.20 -0.66
N ALA A 47 -2.91 -5.33 0.61
CA ALA A 47 -1.69 -4.77 1.18
C ALA A 47 -0.42 -5.37 0.55
N LEU A 48 -0.43 -6.67 0.21
CA LEU A 48 0.69 -7.31 -0.50
C LEU A 48 0.85 -6.82 -1.95
N CYS A 49 -0.21 -6.32 -2.56
CA CYS A 49 -0.25 -5.95 -3.97
C CYS A 49 -0.33 -4.45 -4.22
N HIS A 50 -0.51 -3.61 -3.19
CA HIS A 50 -0.84 -2.19 -3.37
C HIS A 50 0.17 -1.43 -4.24
N ASP A 51 1.42 -1.76 -4.16
CA ASP A 51 2.53 -1.12 -4.84
C ASP A 51 3.01 -1.85 -6.11
N ILE A 52 2.31 -2.90 -6.56
CA ILE A 52 2.75 -3.68 -7.74
C ILE A 52 2.86 -2.83 -8.99
N GLY A 53 2.06 -1.78 -9.11
CA GLY A 53 2.08 -0.86 -10.23
C GLY A 53 3.38 -0.06 -10.37
N LYS A 54 4.19 0.04 -9.31
CA LYS A 54 5.52 0.67 -9.39
C LYS A 54 6.43 0.00 -10.43
N PHE A 55 6.27 -1.30 -10.64
CA PHE A 55 7.02 -2.05 -11.67
C PHE A 55 6.59 -1.70 -13.11
N GLY A 56 5.39 -1.19 -13.29
CA GLY A 56 4.89 -0.69 -14.57
C GLY A 56 5.43 0.69 -14.96
N CYS A 57 5.87 1.46 -13.98
CA CYS A 57 6.37 2.83 -14.18
C CYS A 57 7.81 2.81 -14.70
N ARG A 58 7.98 2.66 -16.01
CA ARG A 58 9.28 2.56 -16.68
C ARG A 58 9.49 3.72 -17.67
N GLY A 59 10.75 3.98 -18.04
CA GLY A 59 11.08 5.00 -19.01
C GLY A 59 10.59 6.39 -18.58
N ALA A 60 9.79 7.04 -19.39
CA ALA A 60 9.22 8.36 -19.10
C ALA A 60 8.33 8.37 -17.84
N ASP A 61 7.67 7.25 -17.53
CA ASP A 61 6.77 7.13 -16.39
C ASP A 61 7.49 6.98 -15.05
N ALA A 62 8.79 6.67 -15.04
CA ALA A 62 9.58 6.54 -13.82
C ALA A 62 9.55 7.81 -12.94
N LYS A 63 9.44 8.99 -13.56
CA LYS A 63 9.31 10.28 -12.86
C LYS A 63 7.90 10.54 -12.30
N ARG A 64 6.93 9.72 -12.69
CA ARG A 64 5.51 9.86 -12.35
C ARG A 64 4.99 8.72 -11.47
N ILE A 65 5.89 7.91 -10.89
CA ILE A 65 5.55 6.80 -10.00
C ILE A 65 4.49 7.19 -8.95
N PRO A 66 4.59 8.34 -8.23
CA PRO A 66 3.62 8.69 -7.20
C PRO A 66 2.17 8.78 -7.69
N TYR A 67 1.98 9.02 -8.97
CA TYR A 67 0.65 9.17 -9.58
C TYR A 67 0.24 7.97 -10.41
N LEU A 68 1.17 7.38 -11.15
CA LEU A 68 0.84 6.34 -12.13
C LEU A 68 0.82 4.93 -11.55
N HIS A 69 1.45 4.68 -10.40
CA HIS A 69 1.49 3.32 -9.84
C HIS A 69 0.09 2.80 -9.47
N TYR A 70 -0.85 3.66 -9.09
CA TYR A 70 -2.25 3.28 -8.85
C TYR A 70 -2.91 2.71 -10.10
N TYR A 71 -2.74 3.41 -11.24
CA TYR A 71 -3.27 2.96 -12.52
C TYR A 71 -2.67 1.62 -12.95
N TYR A 72 -1.35 1.47 -12.87
CA TYR A 72 -0.69 0.21 -13.20
C TYR A 72 -1.01 -0.92 -12.23
N THR A 73 -1.25 -0.62 -10.96
CA THR A 73 -1.75 -1.59 -9.96
C THR A 73 -3.12 -2.12 -10.39
N TRP A 74 -4.04 -1.23 -10.70
CA TRP A 74 -5.36 -1.61 -11.21
C TRP A 74 -5.25 -2.46 -12.47
N GLN A 75 -4.53 -1.98 -13.46
CA GLN A 75 -4.40 -2.66 -14.76
C GLN A 75 -3.83 -4.06 -14.62
N TRP A 76 -2.79 -4.22 -13.79
CA TRP A 76 -2.16 -5.52 -13.59
C TRP A 76 -3.08 -6.50 -12.87
N LEU A 77 -3.67 -6.10 -11.77
CA LEU A 77 -4.54 -6.96 -10.96
C LEU A 77 -5.82 -7.34 -11.71
N SER A 78 -6.49 -6.38 -12.36
CA SER A 78 -7.69 -6.63 -13.15
C SER A 78 -7.39 -7.54 -14.36
N GLY A 79 -6.25 -7.35 -15.01
CA GLY A 79 -5.81 -8.21 -16.10
C GLY A 79 -5.54 -9.66 -15.68
N HIS A 80 -5.41 -9.93 -14.40
CA HIS A 80 -5.26 -11.27 -13.81
C HIS A 80 -6.54 -11.80 -13.12
N GLY A 81 -7.68 -11.14 -13.33
CA GLY A 81 -8.95 -11.57 -12.75
C GLY A 81 -9.09 -11.34 -11.24
N MET A 82 -8.35 -10.36 -10.71
CA MET A 82 -8.33 -10.01 -9.29
C MET A 82 -8.99 -8.65 -9.01
N GLU A 83 -10.17 -8.41 -9.58
CA GLU A 83 -10.86 -7.10 -9.56
C GLU A 83 -11.14 -6.61 -8.14
N HIS A 84 -11.52 -7.49 -7.21
CA HIS A 84 -11.77 -7.09 -5.82
C HIS A 84 -10.50 -6.59 -5.13
N ILE A 85 -9.38 -7.29 -5.33
CA ILE A 85 -8.07 -6.88 -4.81
C ILE A 85 -7.62 -5.59 -5.51
N ALA A 86 -7.83 -5.49 -6.83
CA ALA A 86 -7.50 -4.31 -7.62
C ALA A 86 -8.21 -3.06 -7.10
N HIS A 87 -9.50 -3.18 -6.76
CA HIS A 87 -10.29 -2.09 -6.23
C HIS A 87 -9.73 -1.54 -4.92
N ILE A 88 -9.38 -2.40 -3.98
CA ILE A 88 -8.79 -1.97 -2.71
C ILE A 88 -7.36 -1.46 -2.91
N SER A 89 -6.51 -2.21 -3.63
CA SER A 89 -5.10 -1.87 -3.84
C SER A 89 -4.90 -0.57 -4.61
N ALA A 90 -5.71 -0.30 -5.62
CA ALA A 90 -5.60 0.94 -6.40
C ALA A 90 -6.13 2.17 -5.64
N ASN A 91 -7.05 1.98 -4.68
CA ASN A 91 -7.65 3.05 -3.90
C ASN A 91 -6.92 3.30 -2.56
N HIS A 92 -5.59 3.22 -2.55
CA HIS A 92 -4.78 3.58 -1.39
C HIS A 92 -4.21 5.01 -1.46
N SER A 93 -4.71 5.82 -2.40
CA SER A 93 -4.34 7.22 -2.57
C SER A 93 -5.03 8.13 -1.55
N THR A 94 -4.34 9.20 -1.16
CA THR A 94 -4.92 10.29 -0.36
C THR A 94 -5.28 11.53 -1.17
N TRP A 95 -5.06 11.51 -2.48
CA TRP A 95 -5.26 12.67 -3.35
C TRP A 95 -6.72 13.06 -3.56
N ASP A 96 -7.62 12.07 -3.58
CA ASP A 96 -9.06 12.24 -3.79
C ASP A 96 -9.83 11.41 -2.75
N LEU A 97 -9.62 11.72 -1.46
CA LEU A 97 -10.29 11.01 -0.37
C LEU A 97 -11.75 11.44 -0.28
N GLU A 98 -12.63 10.68 -0.89
CA GLU A 98 -14.06 10.69 -0.61
C GLU A 98 -14.37 9.57 0.40
N PHE A 99 -14.18 9.84 1.69
CA PHE A 99 -14.31 8.84 2.76
C PHE A 99 -15.65 8.09 2.72
N GLU A 100 -16.72 8.74 2.29
CA GLU A 100 -18.05 8.15 2.20
C GLU A 100 -18.16 7.07 1.11
N ASN A 101 -17.26 7.10 0.11
CA ASN A 101 -17.29 6.20 -1.04
C ASN A 101 -16.18 5.14 -0.99
N LEU A 102 -15.26 5.23 -0.04
CA LEU A 102 -14.18 4.24 0.08
C LEU A 102 -14.60 3.07 0.98
N PRO A 103 -14.33 1.83 0.54
CA PRO A 103 -14.45 0.67 1.41
C PRO A 103 -13.56 0.82 2.66
N VAL A 104 -14.00 0.28 3.78
CA VAL A 104 -13.21 0.29 5.02
C VAL A 104 -11.85 -0.39 4.82
N GLU A 105 -11.77 -1.38 3.97
CA GLU A 105 -10.53 -2.08 3.60
C GLU A 105 -9.49 -1.14 2.95
N SER A 106 -9.94 -0.22 2.07
CA SER A 106 -9.08 0.81 1.49
C SER A 106 -8.58 1.79 2.54
N LEU A 107 -9.42 2.23 3.47
CA LEU A 107 -9.03 3.12 4.56
C LEU A 107 -7.99 2.48 5.48
N LEU A 108 -8.14 1.20 5.78
CA LEU A 108 -7.16 0.44 6.58
C LEU A 108 -5.83 0.29 5.85
N LEU A 109 -5.87 0.11 4.55
CA LEU A 109 -4.66 0.04 3.71
C LEU A 109 -3.95 1.41 3.67
N ILE A 110 -4.67 2.50 3.43
CA ILE A 110 -4.13 3.87 3.47
C ILE A 110 -3.47 4.16 4.83
N TYR A 111 -4.16 3.85 5.91
CA TYR A 111 -3.63 4.00 7.27
C TYR A 111 -2.31 3.25 7.47
N ALA A 112 -2.25 1.98 7.03
CA ALA A 112 -1.04 1.17 7.15
C ALA A 112 0.10 1.70 6.30
N ASP A 113 -0.17 2.08 5.05
CA ASP A 113 0.82 2.60 4.11
C ASP A 113 1.49 3.87 4.64
N PHE A 114 0.71 4.80 5.21
CA PHE A 114 1.25 6.02 5.81
C PHE A 114 2.12 5.77 7.04
N ARG A 115 1.90 4.68 7.76
CA ARG A 115 2.69 4.34 8.95
C ARG A 115 4.02 3.67 8.65
N VAL A 116 4.19 3.14 7.45
CA VAL A 116 5.38 2.34 7.09
C VAL A 116 6.24 3.11 6.10
N ARG A 117 7.47 3.45 6.51
CA ARG A 117 8.45 4.12 5.65
C ARG A 117 9.72 3.30 5.53
N GLY A 118 10.11 3.04 4.28
CA GLY A 118 11.43 2.49 3.98
C GLY A 118 12.48 3.60 4.04
N THR A 119 13.57 3.34 4.74
CA THR A 119 14.75 4.21 4.76
C THR A 119 15.96 3.41 4.36
N ARG A 120 16.91 4.05 3.66
CA ARG A 120 18.16 3.43 3.26
C ARG A 120 19.30 4.15 3.96
N GLU A 121 19.91 3.47 4.92
CA GLU A 121 21.05 3.99 5.66
C GLU A 121 22.26 3.07 5.48
N GLY A 122 23.38 3.60 4.98
CA GLY A 122 24.63 2.87 4.82
C GLY A 122 24.53 1.61 3.93
N GLY A 123 23.65 1.63 2.91
CA GLY A 123 23.42 0.48 2.02
C GLY A 123 22.49 -0.59 2.62
N ARG A 124 22.02 -0.42 3.86
CA ARG A 124 21.01 -1.25 4.51
C ARG A 124 19.63 -0.63 4.35
N GLU A 125 18.68 -1.44 3.97
CA GLU A 125 17.27 -1.06 3.95
C GLU A 125 16.68 -1.33 5.33
N THR A 126 16.12 -0.29 5.94
CA THR A 126 15.42 -0.35 7.21
C THR A 126 13.99 0.14 7.03
N VAL A 127 13.07 -0.48 7.73
CA VAL A 127 11.66 -0.03 7.76
C VAL A 127 11.42 0.59 9.12
N ARG A 128 10.92 1.82 9.11
CA ARG A 128 10.42 2.49 10.30
C ARG A 128 8.90 2.47 10.31
N ILE A 129 8.34 2.07 11.43
CA ILE A 129 6.90 2.16 11.67
C ILE A 129 6.66 3.42 12.51
N TYR A 130 5.93 4.36 11.93
CA TYR A 130 5.57 5.61 12.59
C TYR A 130 4.35 5.39 13.52
N SER A 131 4.29 6.14 14.61
CA SER A 131 3.06 6.26 15.40
C SER A 131 1.98 6.95 14.56
N LEU A 132 0.72 6.84 14.99
CA LEU A 132 -0.39 7.53 14.34
C LEU A 132 -0.16 9.06 14.29
N ALA A 133 0.33 9.65 15.38
CA ALA A 133 0.60 11.07 15.47
C ALA A 133 1.70 11.52 14.48
N GLU A 134 2.78 10.74 14.37
CA GLU A 134 3.86 11.01 13.40
C GLU A 134 3.36 10.89 11.95
N ALA A 135 2.60 9.84 11.64
CA ALA A 135 2.04 9.64 10.31
C ALA A 135 1.07 10.78 9.93
N TYR A 136 0.22 11.19 10.86
CA TYR A 136 -0.72 12.30 10.68
C TYR A 136 -0.01 13.64 10.44
N ALA A 137 1.04 13.94 11.20
CA ALA A 137 1.85 15.14 11.00
C ALA A 137 2.50 15.20 9.61
N MET A 138 2.92 14.04 9.05
CA MET A 138 3.46 13.98 7.70
C MET A 138 2.41 14.21 6.61
N ILE A 139 1.16 13.79 6.83
CA ILE A 139 0.06 14.02 5.86
C ILE A 139 -0.29 15.50 5.78
N LEU A 140 -0.19 16.23 6.91
CA LEU A 140 -0.57 17.65 6.99
C LEU A 140 0.57 18.61 6.62
N SER A 141 1.78 18.11 6.45
CA SER A 141 2.92 18.94 6.04
C SER A 141 3.03 19.10 4.54
#